data_c365c9d439d17468f9ae13854dae19e8
#
_entry.id   c365c9d439d17468f9ae13854dae19e8
#
_cell.length_a   1.000
_cell.length_b   1.000
_cell.length_c   1.000
_cell.angle_alpha   90.00
_cell.angle_beta   90.00
_cell.angle_gamma   90.00
#
_symmetry.space_group_name_H-M   'P 1'
#
loop_
_entity.id
_entity.type
_entity.pdbx_description
1 polymer ?
#
loop_
_entity_poly.entity_id
_entity_poly.type
_entity_poly.pdbx_seq_one_letter_code
_entity_poly.pdbx_strand_id
1 'polypeptide(L)'
;MLSTLLGGAVLTGCSEENPKPTNGEGDQNPTSKNPTELYYANMFGKEAMSTYYYWNKEISSNLDNWNIETNNDPIGTVDRIRYHQGDKYIDKWSMLTDDMASFNSSVEGVSTTFGWNLTFYPVNKEKNQYAAAVNFVHEGSPAAKAGFKRGDIILSINDEEITPDNYTDLYYKPTLKVSLGKLQENIIVSQNKSIELTAVNMYENPIICDSVYEFNGKKVGYLAYTSFDLKSINPLIEIGKKFKAEGIDELVLDLRYNGGGYVITENVLASMFAPQEAVSSKKVFEKEIYNSYLSESYQKQGESPETRFTTEFNYPEVEVNASTKDANIGLKKIYGLIGSGSA
;
A
#
# COMPACT_ATOMS: atom_id res chain seq x y z
N MET A 1 -0.42 9.99 -1.25
CA MET A 1 0.04 10.49 0.05
C MET A 1 -0.49 9.56 1.11
N LEU A 2 0.25 8.50 1.38
CA LEU A 2 0.14 7.74 2.61
C LEU A 2 1.12 8.37 3.59
N SER A 3 0.87 9.65 3.93
CA SER A 3 1.60 10.29 4.98
C SER A 3 1.06 9.76 6.30
N THR A 4 1.84 8.91 6.91
CA THR A 4 2.10 8.98 8.35
C THR A 4 0.89 9.02 9.29
N LEU A 5 0.11 7.96 9.28
CA LEU A 5 -0.48 7.52 10.55
C LEU A 5 0.36 6.40 11.19
N LEU A 6 1.64 6.36 10.83
CA LEU A 6 2.70 5.63 11.53
C LEU A 6 3.69 6.58 12.22
N GLY A 7 3.28 7.82 12.46
CA GLY A 7 3.81 8.58 13.57
C GLY A 7 3.26 7.90 14.82
N GLY A 8 4.10 7.13 15.48
CA GLY A 8 3.74 6.31 16.62
C GLY A 8 3.02 7.06 17.72
N ALA A 9 1.70 7.05 17.70
CA ALA A 9 0.95 6.97 18.92
C ALA A 9 1.02 5.50 19.37
N VAL A 10 2.19 5.06 19.79
CA VAL A 10 2.27 4.02 20.78
C VAL A 10 1.66 4.65 22.03
N LEU A 11 0.36 4.51 22.17
CA LEU A 11 -0.25 4.57 23.47
C LEU A 11 0.35 3.42 24.24
N THR A 12 1.43 3.72 24.97
CA THR A 12 1.86 2.87 26.09
C THR A 12 0.67 2.84 27.01
N GLY A 13 -0.19 1.85 26.79
CA GLY A 13 -1.22 1.49 27.75
C GLY A 13 -0.48 1.17 29.04
N CYS A 14 -0.82 1.90 30.08
CA CYS A 14 -0.41 1.58 31.44
C CYS A 14 -0.65 0.10 31.66
N SER A 15 0.42 -0.60 32.04
CA SER A 15 0.37 -1.92 32.61
C SER A 15 -0.32 -1.82 33.97
N GLU A 16 -1.62 -2.03 34.00
CA GLU A 16 -2.31 -2.43 35.22
C GLU A 16 -2.97 -3.78 34.98
N GLU A 17 -2.78 -4.65 35.96
CA GLU A 17 -3.09 -6.06 35.97
C GLU A 17 -4.52 -6.38 35.47
N ASN A 18 -4.63 -7.31 34.53
CA ASN A 18 -5.88 -7.93 34.15
C ASN A 18 -6.56 -8.55 35.39
N PRO A 19 -7.76 -8.14 35.81
CA PRO A 19 -8.52 -8.87 36.79
C PRO A 19 -8.94 -10.21 36.21
N LYS A 20 -8.59 -11.30 36.90
CA LYS A 20 -9.06 -12.64 36.59
C LYS A 20 -10.59 -12.68 36.57
N PRO A 21 -11.19 -13.42 35.64
CA PRO A 21 -12.65 -13.60 35.63
C PRO A 21 -13.05 -14.40 36.89
N THR A 22 -13.79 -13.77 37.78
CA THR A 22 -14.53 -14.46 38.84
C THR A 22 -15.81 -15.01 38.23
N ASN A 23 -15.99 -16.33 38.26
CA ASN A 23 -17.28 -16.98 38.06
C ASN A 23 -18.23 -16.53 39.16
N GLY A 24 -19.24 -15.77 38.77
CA GLY A 24 -20.35 -15.35 39.64
C GLY A 24 -21.63 -15.40 38.83
N GLU A 25 -22.51 -16.31 39.24
CA GLU A 25 -23.86 -16.45 38.70
C GLU A 25 -24.73 -15.20 38.94
N GLY A 26 -25.46 -14.81 37.91
CA GLY A 26 -26.80 -14.26 37.95
C GLY A 26 -27.00 -12.90 38.59
N ASP A 27 -27.08 -11.84 37.77
CA ASP A 27 -28.17 -10.86 38.00
C ASP A 27 -28.56 -10.24 36.62
N GLN A 28 -29.82 -10.53 36.24
CA GLN A 28 -30.42 -9.97 35.02
C GLN A 28 -31.00 -8.58 35.39
N ASN A 29 -30.17 -7.54 35.19
CA ASN A 29 -30.69 -6.17 35.19
C ASN A 29 -30.24 -5.47 33.89
N PRO A 30 -31.16 -5.08 32.98
CA PRO A 30 -30.81 -4.65 31.61
C PRO A 30 -30.33 -3.19 31.47
N THR A 31 -29.78 -2.56 32.51
CA THR A 31 -29.46 -1.12 32.50
C THR A 31 -27.99 -0.73 32.71
N SER A 32 -27.04 -1.65 32.81
CA SER A 32 -25.61 -1.30 32.73
C SER A 32 -24.97 -1.99 31.53
N LYS A 33 -25.08 -1.37 30.37
CA LYS A 33 -24.27 -1.78 29.23
C LYS A 33 -22.82 -1.44 29.56
N ASN A 34 -22.01 -2.46 29.85
CA ASN A 34 -20.56 -2.32 29.72
C ASN A 34 -20.28 -1.82 28.31
N PRO A 35 -19.42 -0.81 28.15
CA PRO A 35 -19.06 -0.34 26.82
C PRO A 35 -18.60 -1.54 25.99
N THR A 36 -19.30 -1.81 24.91
CA THR A 36 -18.98 -2.92 24.00
C THR A 36 -17.76 -2.53 23.18
N GLU A 37 -17.06 -3.51 22.60
CA GLU A 37 -15.99 -3.26 21.63
C GLU A 37 -16.46 -2.27 20.54
N LEU A 38 -17.71 -2.40 20.12
CA LEU A 38 -18.35 -1.52 19.16
C LEU A 38 -18.40 -0.06 19.61
N TYR A 39 -18.70 0.20 20.89
CA TYR A 39 -18.65 1.55 21.45
C TYR A 39 -17.25 2.13 21.38
N TYR A 40 -16.24 1.39 21.81
CA TYR A 40 -14.85 1.85 21.77
C TYR A 40 -14.34 2.03 20.34
N ALA A 41 -14.72 1.18 19.41
CA ALA A 41 -14.37 1.33 17.99
C ALA A 41 -14.98 2.63 17.41
N ASN A 42 -16.25 2.92 17.74
CA ASN A 42 -16.88 4.18 17.35
C ASN A 42 -16.19 5.39 17.98
N MET A 43 -15.89 5.34 19.26
CA MET A 43 -15.21 6.41 19.99
C MET A 43 -13.84 6.69 19.37
N PHE A 44 -13.03 5.64 19.17
CA PHE A 44 -11.72 5.75 18.55
C PHE A 44 -11.79 6.32 17.13
N GLY A 45 -12.66 5.76 16.27
CA GLY A 45 -12.82 6.23 14.90
C GLY A 45 -13.25 7.69 14.83
N LYS A 46 -14.25 8.09 15.64
CA LYS A 46 -14.73 9.47 15.70
C LYS A 46 -13.67 10.43 16.23
N GLU A 47 -12.94 10.05 17.27
CA GLU A 47 -11.86 10.87 17.83
C GLU A 47 -10.71 11.01 16.83
N ALA A 48 -10.27 9.93 16.18
CA ALA A 48 -9.23 9.97 15.17
C ALA A 48 -9.60 10.89 14.01
N MET A 49 -10.83 10.77 13.48
CA MET A 49 -11.31 11.60 12.39
C MET A 49 -11.52 13.07 12.80
N SER A 50 -11.92 13.35 14.02
CA SER A 50 -12.09 14.73 14.49
C SER A 50 -10.77 15.42 14.80
N THR A 51 -9.76 14.70 15.30
CA THR A 51 -8.51 15.27 15.79
C THR A 51 -7.40 15.25 14.75
N TYR A 52 -7.20 14.14 14.08
CA TYR A 52 -6.01 13.93 13.23
C TYR A 52 -6.30 14.04 11.73
N TYR A 53 -7.55 13.86 11.33
CA TYR A 53 -7.92 13.86 9.92
C TYR A 53 -7.71 15.23 9.25
N TYR A 54 -7.08 15.23 8.08
CA TYR A 54 -6.75 16.48 7.39
C TYR A 54 -8.00 17.31 7.05
N TRP A 55 -9.06 16.66 6.54
CA TRP A 55 -10.33 17.30 6.18
C TRP A 55 -11.38 17.24 7.30
N ASN A 56 -10.95 17.28 8.57
CA ASN A 56 -11.88 17.21 9.72
C ASN A 56 -12.94 18.32 9.74
N LYS A 57 -12.60 19.50 9.20
CA LYS A 57 -13.53 20.63 9.10
C LYS A 57 -14.60 20.41 8.03
N GLU A 58 -14.19 19.86 6.88
CA GLU A 58 -15.07 19.58 5.75
C GLU A 58 -16.08 18.49 6.05
N ILE A 59 -15.73 17.54 6.93
CA ILE A 59 -16.61 16.44 7.35
C ILE A 59 -17.27 16.71 8.72
N SER A 60 -17.17 17.90 9.29
CA SER A 60 -17.64 18.20 10.65
C SER A 60 -19.10 17.82 10.89
N SER A 61 -20.00 18.09 9.94
CA SER A 61 -21.41 17.70 10.05
C SER A 61 -21.62 16.18 10.11
N ASN A 62 -20.78 15.40 9.42
CA ASN A 62 -20.81 13.95 9.49
C ASN A 62 -20.33 13.46 10.85
N LEU A 63 -19.27 14.08 11.39
CA LEU A 63 -18.77 13.79 12.74
C LEU A 63 -19.80 14.13 13.83
N ASP A 64 -20.49 15.26 13.73
CA ASP A 64 -21.54 15.64 14.67
C ASP A 64 -22.69 14.63 14.67
N ASN A 65 -23.07 14.14 13.50
CA ASN A 65 -24.13 13.15 13.32
C ASN A 65 -23.70 11.70 13.67
N TRP A 66 -22.42 11.45 13.88
CA TRP A 66 -21.94 10.11 14.26
C TRP A 66 -22.28 9.81 15.73
N ASN A 67 -23.32 9.02 15.94
CA ASN A 67 -23.73 8.58 17.27
C ASN A 67 -22.95 7.33 17.69
N ILE A 68 -22.03 7.47 18.65
CA ILE A 68 -21.15 6.40 19.13
C ILE A 68 -21.89 5.31 19.92
N GLU A 69 -23.07 5.63 20.49
CA GLU A 69 -23.86 4.69 21.29
C GLU A 69 -24.68 3.74 20.43
N THR A 70 -25.10 4.18 19.24
CA THR A 70 -26.06 3.44 18.41
C THR A 70 -25.50 2.98 17.07
N ASN A 71 -24.35 3.49 16.65
CA ASN A 71 -23.74 3.07 15.39
C ASN A 71 -23.18 1.64 15.49
N ASN A 72 -23.68 0.75 14.66
CA ASN A 72 -23.27 -0.66 14.60
C ASN A 72 -22.21 -0.96 13.53
N ASP A 73 -21.74 0.06 12.79
CA ASP A 73 -20.80 -0.08 11.69
C ASP A 73 -19.77 1.07 11.68
N PRO A 74 -18.80 1.10 12.63
CA PRO A 74 -17.79 2.15 12.69
C PRO A 74 -16.84 2.12 11.50
N ILE A 75 -16.48 0.93 10.97
CA ILE A 75 -15.59 0.76 9.82
C ILE A 75 -16.23 1.40 8.58
N GLY A 76 -17.44 0.96 8.22
CA GLY A 76 -18.18 1.53 7.11
C GLY A 76 -18.55 3.01 7.32
N THR A 77 -18.64 3.47 8.57
CA THR A 77 -18.87 4.90 8.85
C THR A 77 -17.65 5.72 8.44
N VAL A 78 -16.42 5.32 8.83
CA VAL A 78 -15.20 6.00 8.38
C VAL A 78 -15.13 6.00 6.85
N ASP A 79 -15.41 4.87 6.22
CA ASP A 79 -15.38 4.75 4.76
C ASP A 79 -16.36 5.72 4.07
N ARG A 80 -17.57 5.87 4.59
CA ARG A 80 -18.60 6.77 4.05
C ARG A 80 -18.31 8.25 4.26
N ILE A 81 -17.72 8.64 5.41
CA ILE A 81 -17.50 10.05 5.76
C ILE A 81 -16.17 10.61 5.26
N ARG A 82 -15.27 9.78 4.71
CA ARG A 82 -14.04 10.25 4.06
C ARG A 82 -14.37 11.39 3.09
N TYR A 83 -13.49 12.39 3.05
CA TYR A 83 -13.75 13.59 2.25
C TYR A 83 -13.95 13.28 0.77
N HIS A 84 -15.06 13.75 0.25
CA HIS A 84 -15.43 13.60 -1.15
C HIS A 84 -16.08 14.89 -1.68
N GLN A 85 -16.05 15.08 -2.99
CA GLN A 85 -16.73 16.16 -3.72
C GLN A 85 -17.73 15.54 -4.69
N GLY A 86 -19.02 15.63 -4.37
CA GLY A 86 -20.06 14.85 -5.05
C GLY A 86 -19.79 13.35 -4.90
N ASP A 87 -19.80 12.61 -5.99
CA ASP A 87 -19.54 11.15 -5.99
C ASP A 87 -18.04 10.79 -6.03
N LYS A 88 -17.14 11.79 -6.08
CA LYS A 88 -15.71 11.57 -6.17
C LYS A 88 -15.06 11.65 -4.81
N TYR A 89 -14.54 10.54 -4.31
CA TYR A 89 -13.66 10.53 -3.14
C TYR A 89 -12.34 11.25 -3.45
N ILE A 90 -12.04 12.27 -2.64
CA ILE A 90 -10.75 12.97 -2.64
C ILE A 90 -9.78 12.20 -1.75
N ASP A 91 -10.24 11.82 -0.55
CA ASP A 91 -9.52 10.87 0.29
C ASP A 91 -9.79 9.44 -0.18
N LYS A 92 -8.74 8.77 -0.63
CA LYS A 92 -8.79 7.39 -1.12
C LYS A 92 -8.18 6.38 -0.14
N TRP A 93 -7.57 6.86 0.94
CA TRP A 93 -6.63 6.06 1.72
C TRP A 93 -7.01 5.88 3.18
N SER A 94 -7.72 6.84 3.79
CA SER A 94 -8.14 6.70 5.18
C SER A 94 -9.08 5.51 5.37
N MET A 95 -8.76 4.69 6.35
CA MET A 95 -9.52 3.48 6.66
C MET A 95 -9.50 3.20 8.16
N LEU A 96 -10.50 2.48 8.62
CA LEU A 96 -10.54 1.83 9.93
C LEU A 96 -10.58 0.32 9.69
N THR A 97 -9.84 -0.44 10.49
CA THR A 97 -9.83 -1.91 10.39
C THR A 97 -9.89 -2.54 11.78
N ASP A 98 -10.51 -3.69 11.87
CA ASP A 98 -10.51 -4.58 13.04
C ASP A 98 -9.52 -5.76 12.88
N ASP A 99 -8.91 -5.91 11.71
CA ASP A 99 -7.87 -6.90 11.44
C ASP A 99 -6.47 -6.27 11.38
N MET A 100 -5.91 -6.00 12.56
CA MET A 100 -4.56 -5.46 12.67
C MET A 100 -3.48 -6.44 12.21
N ALA A 101 -3.72 -7.74 12.30
CA ALA A 101 -2.74 -8.73 11.87
C ALA A 101 -2.56 -8.70 10.34
N SER A 102 -3.66 -8.72 9.60
CA SER A 102 -3.63 -8.59 8.14
C SER A 102 -3.10 -7.22 7.70
N PHE A 103 -3.50 -6.15 8.40
CA PHE A 103 -3.00 -4.80 8.12
C PHE A 103 -1.48 -4.73 8.27
N ASN A 104 -0.93 -5.18 9.41
CA ASN A 104 0.52 -5.18 9.65
C ASN A 104 1.27 -6.04 8.62
N SER A 105 0.76 -7.23 8.33
CA SER A 105 1.34 -8.10 7.30
C SER A 105 1.37 -7.42 5.93
N SER A 106 0.29 -6.75 5.55
CA SER A 106 0.20 -6.00 4.30
C SER A 106 1.22 -4.86 4.22
N VAL A 107 1.37 -4.10 5.31
CA VAL A 107 2.38 -3.02 5.40
C VAL A 107 3.80 -3.56 5.31
N GLU A 108 4.03 -4.77 5.84
CA GLU A 108 5.31 -5.48 5.73
C GLU A 108 5.52 -6.17 4.36
N GLY A 109 4.58 -6.05 3.44
CA GLY A 109 4.62 -6.71 2.14
C GLY A 109 4.44 -8.23 2.22
N VAL A 110 3.81 -8.74 3.29
CA VAL A 110 3.53 -10.17 3.48
C VAL A 110 2.04 -10.42 3.30
N SER A 111 1.70 -11.34 2.42
CA SER A 111 0.30 -11.71 2.16
C SER A 111 0.15 -13.21 1.87
N THR A 112 -1.06 -13.73 2.08
CA THR A 112 -1.45 -15.04 1.54
C THR A 112 -1.94 -14.81 0.12
N THR A 113 -1.16 -15.23 -0.88
CA THR A 113 -1.31 -14.78 -2.25
C THR A 113 -0.97 -15.88 -3.26
N PHE A 114 -1.45 -15.71 -4.47
CA PHE A 114 -0.92 -16.40 -5.65
C PHE A 114 0.30 -15.71 -6.24
N GLY A 115 0.57 -14.45 -5.84
CA GLY A 115 1.72 -13.66 -6.22
C GLY A 115 1.65 -13.09 -7.63
N TRP A 116 0.46 -12.70 -8.07
CA TRP A 116 0.24 -11.97 -9.32
C TRP A 116 -0.40 -10.60 -9.10
N ASN A 117 -0.18 -9.71 -10.04
CA ASN A 117 -0.94 -8.48 -10.18
C ASN A 117 -1.75 -8.52 -11.48
N LEU A 118 -3.02 -8.17 -11.42
CA LEU A 118 -3.97 -8.36 -12.52
C LEU A 118 -4.66 -7.05 -12.90
N THR A 119 -4.94 -6.91 -14.21
CA THR A 119 -5.87 -5.88 -14.74
C THR A 119 -7.04 -6.56 -15.41
N PHE A 120 -8.25 -6.09 -15.14
CA PHE A 120 -9.49 -6.65 -15.66
C PHE A 120 -9.96 -5.87 -16.88
N TYR A 121 -10.32 -6.60 -17.95
CA TYR A 121 -10.84 -6.07 -19.17
C TYR A 121 -12.22 -6.64 -19.49
N PRO A 122 -13.24 -5.84 -19.82
CA PRO A 122 -14.54 -6.34 -20.21
C PRO A 122 -14.44 -7.07 -21.55
N VAL A 123 -14.86 -8.33 -21.59
CA VAL A 123 -14.92 -9.16 -22.83
C VAL A 123 -16.34 -9.27 -23.36
N ASN A 124 -17.35 -9.18 -22.49
CA ASN A 124 -18.74 -9.10 -22.86
C ASN A 124 -19.48 -8.17 -21.89
N LYS A 125 -19.79 -6.94 -22.36
CA LYS A 125 -20.45 -5.93 -21.54
C LYS A 125 -21.90 -6.27 -21.22
N GLU A 126 -22.61 -6.94 -22.12
CA GLU A 126 -24.03 -7.31 -21.91
C GLU A 126 -24.16 -8.35 -20.80
N LYS A 127 -23.21 -9.25 -20.72
CA LYS A 127 -23.15 -10.31 -19.70
C LYS A 127 -22.27 -9.97 -18.49
N ASN A 128 -21.72 -8.75 -18.45
CA ASN A 128 -20.81 -8.29 -17.38
C ASN A 128 -19.62 -9.22 -17.15
N GLN A 129 -19.04 -9.75 -18.25
CA GLN A 129 -17.94 -10.71 -18.25
C GLN A 129 -16.61 -10.01 -18.47
N TYR A 130 -15.58 -10.50 -17.79
CA TYR A 130 -14.23 -9.95 -17.82
C TYR A 130 -13.19 -11.03 -18.12
N ALA A 131 -12.04 -10.59 -18.58
CA ALA A 131 -10.80 -11.35 -18.57
C ALA A 131 -9.79 -10.63 -17.69
N ALA A 132 -8.92 -11.38 -17.02
CA ALA A 132 -7.84 -10.81 -16.22
C ALA A 132 -6.51 -11.00 -16.96
N ALA A 133 -5.79 -9.91 -17.18
CA ALA A 133 -4.45 -9.94 -17.75
C ALA A 133 -3.39 -9.81 -16.63
N VAL A 134 -2.39 -10.67 -16.66
CA VAL A 134 -1.27 -10.65 -15.72
C VAL A 134 -0.34 -9.48 -16.05
N ASN A 135 -0.20 -8.54 -15.12
CA ASN A 135 0.74 -7.41 -15.23
C ASN A 135 2.17 -7.84 -14.89
N PHE A 136 2.32 -8.59 -13.81
CA PHE A 136 3.56 -9.24 -13.38
C PHE A 136 3.24 -10.37 -12.38
N VAL A 137 4.26 -11.16 -12.07
CA VAL A 137 4.23 -12.16 -11.00
C VAL A 137 5.44 -11.97 -10.11
N HIS A 138 5.25 -12.18 -8.80
CA HIS A 138 6.37 -12.17 -7.85
C HIS A 138 7.18 -13.46 -7.98
N GLU A 139 8.50 -13.33 -7.92
CA GLU A 139 9.42 -14.47 -7.98
C GLU A 139 9.15 -15.46 -6.83
N GLY A 140 9.22 -16.75 -7.14
CA GLY A 140 8.97 -17.81 -6.16
C GLY A 140 7.50 -18.03 -5.78
N SER A 141 6.57 -17.20 -6.29
CA SER A 141 5.13 -17.32 -6.04
C SER A 141 4.51 -18.56 -6.69
N PRO A 142 3.29 -18.98 -6.26
CA PRO A 142 2.54 -20.03 -6.93
C PRO A 142 2.31 -19.73 -8.42
N ALA A 143 1.95 -18.51 -8.78
CA ALA A 143 1.76 -18.12 -10.18
C ALA A 143 3.06 -18.23 -10.99
N ALA A 144 4.19 -17.75 -10.44
CA ALA A 144 5.48 -17.87 -11.12
C ALA A 144 5.89 -19.33 -11.31
N LYS A 145 5.73 -20.18 -10.29
CA LYS A 145 6.00 -21.64 -10.36
C LYS A 145 5.12 -22.35 -11.37
N ALA A 146 3.87 -21.89 -11.53
CA ALA A 146 2.95 -22.42 -12.54
C ALA A 146 3.26 -21.91 -13.97
N GLY A 147 4.23 -21.01 -14.12
CA GLY A 147 4.69 -20.48 -15.40
C GLY A 147 3.92 -19.27 -15.91
N PHE A 148 3.14 -18.60 -15.05
CA PHE A 148 2.52 -17.33 -15.41
C PHE A 148 3.55 -16.24 -15.60
N LYS A 149 3.28 -15.37 -16.55
CA LYS A 149 4.13 -14.21 -16.87
C LYS A 149 3.28 -13.05 -17.37
N ARG A 150 3.90 -11.87 -17.44
CA ARG A 150 3.26 -10.68 -18.00
C ARG A 150 2.62 -10.97 -19.36
N GLY A 151 1.36 -10.57 -19.51
CA GLY A 151 0.56 -10.72 -20.73
C GLY A 151 -0.23 -12.01 -20.81
N ASP A 152 -0.08 -12.95 -19.88
CA ASP A 152 -0.99 -14.10 -19.79
C ASP A 152 -2.41 -13.63 -19.44
N ILE A 153 -3.40 -14.30 -19.98
CA ILE A 153 -4.81 -13.95 -19.84
C ILE A 153 -5.54 -15.07 -19.13
N ILE A 154 -6.29 -14.73 -18.09
CA ILE A 154 -7.19 -15.63 -17.34
C ILE A 154 -8.61 -15.36 -17.79
N LEU A 155 -9.37 -16.39 -18.13
CA LEU A 155 -10.74 -16.32 -18.65
C LEU A 155 -11.79 -16.76 -17.65
N SER A 156 -11.46 -17.69 -16.76
CA SER A 156 -12.42 -18.24 -15.80
C SER A 156 -11.77 -18.58 -14.47
N ILE A 157 -12.59 -18.66 -13.44
CA ILE A 157 -12.25 -19.07 -12.07
C ILE A 157 -13.16 -20.24 -11.72
N ASN A 158 -12.57 -21.41 -11.38
CA ASN A 158 -13.32 -22.62 -10.99
C ASN A 158 -14.40 -23.00 -12.01
N ASP A 159 -14.06 -22.90 -13.31
CA ASP A 159 -14.92 -23.16 -14.46
C ASP A 159 -16.06 -22.14 -14.66
N GLU A 160 -16.11 -21.04 -13.87
CA GLU A 160 -17.05 -19.94 -14.02
C GLU A 160 -16.38 -18.72 -14.67
N GLU A 161 -17.14 -17.96 -15.46
CA GLU A 161 -16.66 -16.71 -16.07
C GLU A 161 -16.35 -15.65 -15.01
N ILE A 162 -15.34 -14.79 -15.26
CA ILE A 162 -14.99 -13.71 -14.35
C ILE A 162 -16.05 -12.60 -14.44
N THR A 163 -16.61 -12.23 -13.30
CA THR A 163 -17.64 -11.22 -13.13
C THR A 163 -17.27 -10.28 -11.96
N PRO A 164 -17.98 -9.16 -11.75
CA PRO A 164 -17.82 -8.33 -10.56
C PRO A 164 -18.09 -9.05 -9.24
N ASP A 165 -18.84 -10.17 -9.27
CA ASP A 165 -19.21 -10.90 -8.05
C ASP A 165 -18.14 -11.91 -7.61
N ASN A 166 -17.26 -12.37 -8.53
CA ASN A 166 -16.28 -13.41 -8.21
C ASN A 166 -14.80 -13.02 -8.50
N TYR A 167 -14.52 -11.87 -9.10
CA TYR A 167 -13.13 -11.49 -9.45
C TYR A 167 -12.18 -11.44 -8.25
N THR A 168 -12.71 -11.16 -7.05
CA THR A 168 -11.95 -11.12 -5.80
C THR A 168 -11.40 -12.48 -5.40
N ASP A 169 -11.99 -13.57 -5.89
CA ASP A 169 -11.51 -14.93 -5.68
C ASP A 169 -10.08 -15.13 -6.21
N LEU A 170 -9.69 -14.37 -7.26
CA LEU A 170 -8.31 -14.34 -7.79
C LEU A 170 -7.26 -13.82 -6.78
N TYR A 171 -7.70 -13.24 -5.68
CA TYR A 171 -6.81 -12.72 -4.65
C TYR A 171 -6.99 -13.41 -3.29
N TYR A 172 -8.22 -13.80 -2.93
CA TYR A 172 -8.54 -14.16 -1.55
C TYR A 172 -8.90 -15.65 -1.33
N LYS A 173 -9.13 -16.43 -2.39
CA LYS A 173 -9.36 -17.88 -2.21
C LYS A 173 -8.05 -18.60 -1.87
N PRO A 174 -8.09 -19.61 -0.97
CA PRO A 174 -6.90 -20.39 -0.65
C PRO A 174 -6.46 -21.29 -1.83
N THR A 175 -7.40 -21.71 -2.67
CA THR A 175 -7.15 -22.51 -3.87
C THR A 175 -8.09 -22.07 -4.98
N LEU A 176 -7.63 -22.13 -6.21
CA LEU A 176 -8.46 -21.87 -7.38
C LEU A 176 -7.92 -22.60 -8.62
N LYS A 177 -8.82 -22.85 -9.54
CA LYS A 177 -8.54 -23.32 -10.90
C LYS A 177 -8.82 -22.19 -11.88
N VAL A 178 -7.87 -21.83 -12.70
CA VAL A 178 -8.05 -20.79 -13.73
C VAL A 178 -7.90 -21.37 -15.11
N SER A 179 -8.74 -20.93 -16.06
CA SER A 179 -8.55 -21.23 -17.47
C SER A 179 -7.82 -20.11 -18.19
N LEU A 180 -6.99 -20.47 -19.16
CA LEU A 180 -6.13 -19.53 -19.87
C LEU A 180 -6.71 -19.14 -21.24
N GLY A 181 -6.56 -17.86 -21.55
CA GLY A 181 -6.79 -17.29 -22.87
C GLY A 181 -5.51 -16.81 -23.53
N LYS A 182 -5.60 -16.50 -24.80
CA LYS A 182 -4.59 -15.77 -25.54
C LYS A 182 -5.25 -14.76 -26.48
N LEU A 183 -4.56 -13.65 -26.74
CA LEU A 183 -4.98 -12.70 -27.74
C LEU A 183 -4.60 -13.21 -29.13
N GLN A 184 -5.58 -13.29 -30.02
CA GLN A 184 -5.40 -13.69 -31.40
C GLN A 184 -6.24 -12.75 -32.28
N GLU A 185 -5.62 -12.01 -33.19
CA GLU A 185 -6.31 -11.04 -34.09
C GLU A 185 -7.29 -10.09 -33.36
N ASN A 186 -6.86 -9.56 -32.22
CA ASN A 186 -7.65 -8.70 -31.33
C ASN A 186 -8.86 -9.37 -30.66
N ILE A 187 -8.95 -10.69 -30.69
CA ILE A 187 -9.98 -11.47 -29.99
C ILE A 187 -9.29 -12.36 -28.95
N ILE A 188 -9.87 -12.47 -27.77
CA ILE A 188 -9.39 -13.39 -26.76
C ILE A 188 -10.02 -14.76 -27.01
N VAL A 189 -9.19 -15.77 -27.24
CA VAL A 189 -9.61 -17.16 -27.48
C VAL A 189 -9.09 -18.07 -26.37
N SER A 190 -9.85 -19.09 -26.00
CA SER A 190 -9.43 -20.09 -25.01
C SER A 190 -8.24 -20.89 -25.53
N GLN A 191 -7.29 -21.15 -24.62
CA GLN A 191 -6.17 -22.07 -24.89
C GLN A 191 -6.53 -23.54 -24.60
N ASN A 192 -7.73 -23.82 -24.10
CA ASN A 192 -8.14 -25.14 -23.59
C ASN A 192 -7.17 -25.69 -22.52
N LYS A 193 -6.59 -24.79 -21.72
CA LYS A 193 -5.65 -25.08 -20.66
C LYS A 193 -6.17 -24.50 -19.36
N SER A 194 -6.15 -25.30 -18.31
CA SER A 194 -6.46 -24.86 -16.94
C SER A 194 -5.28 -25.14 -16.02
N ILE A 195 -5.13 -24.33 -15.01
CA ILE A 195 -4.07 -24.43 -13.99
C ILE A 195 -4.72 -24.32 -12.62
N GLU A 196 -4.38 -25.22 -11.72
CA GLU A 196 -4.76 -25.15 -10.31
C GLU A 196 -3.65 -24.48 -9.50
N LEU A 197 -4.02 -23.60 -8.60
CA LEU A 197 -3.13 -22.83 -7.75
C LEU A 197 -3.56 -22.93 -6.29
N THR A 198 -2.58 -22.94 -5.40
CA THR A 198 -2.80 -22.83 -3.95
C THR A 198 -2.03 -21.59 -3.49
N ALA A 199 -2.73 -20.67 -2.80
CA ALA A 199 -2.13 -19.47 -2.24
C ALA A 199 -1.15 -19.85 -1.12
N VAL A 200 -0.09 -19.08 -0.96
CA VAL A 200 0.91 -19.24 0.10
C VAL A 200 1.14 -17.91 0.80
N ASN A 201 1.47 -17.98 2.08
CA ASN A 201 1.94 -16.80 2.80
C ASN A 201 3.39 -16.52 2.37
N MET A 202 3.65 -15.35 1.79
CA MET A 202 4.97 -14.97 1.31
C MET A 202 5.19 -13.46 1.34
N TYR A 203 6.44 -13.05 1.38
CA TYR A 203 6.83 -11.67 1.10
C TYR A 203 6.75 -11.40 -0.41
N GLU A 204 5.95 -10.43 -0.78
CA GLU A 204 5.81 -9.95 -2.15
C GLU A 204 6.86 -8.86 -2.42
N ASN A 205 8.08 -9.28 -2.82
CA ASN A 205 9.17 -8.35 -3.09
C ASN A 205 8.71 -7.25 -4.08
N PRO A 206 8.73 -5.98 -3.68
CA PRO A 206 8.23 -4.89 -4.52
C PRO A 206 9.15 -4.54 -5.70
N ILE A 207 10.37 -5.04 -5.73
CA ILE A 207 11.29 -4.85 -6.84
C ILE A 207 10.99 -5.89 -7.91
N ILE A 208 10.24 -5.48 -8.93
CA ILE A 208 9.79 -6.38 -9.99
C ILE A 208 10.84 -6.55 -11.09
N CYS A 209 11.58 -5.48 -11.37
CA CYS A 209 12.62 -5.47 -12.39
C CYS A 209 13.63 -4.36 -12.12
N ASP A 210 14.91 -4.67 -12.27
CA ASP A 210 16.01 -3.72 -12.30
C ASP A 210 16.95 -4.08 -13.46
N SER A 211 17.02 -3.24 -14.46
CA SER A 211 17.78 -3.50 -15.69
C SER A 211 18.46 -2.25 -16.19
N VAL A 212 19.50 -2.42 -16.99
CA VAL A 212 20.13 -1.33 -17.72
C VAL A 212 20.02 -1.59 -19.22
N TYR A 213 19.56 -0.61 -19.95
CA TYR A 213 19.39 -0.64 -21.39
C TYR A 213 20.25 0.41 -22.05
N GLU A 214 20.74 0.12 -23.24
CA GLU A 214 21.39 1.11 -24.11
C GLU A 214 20.34 1.66 -25.09
N PHE A 215 20.17 2.98 -25.10
CA PHE A 215 19.27 3.65 -26.02
C PHE A 215 19.86 4.98 -26.49
N ASN A 216 20.02 5.15 -27.81
CA ASN A 216 20.59 6.35 -28.42
C ASN A 216 21.97 6.76 -27.82
N GLY A 217 22.82 5.81 -27.54
CA GLY A 217 24.17 6.03 -26.98
C GLY A 217 24.17 6.40 -25.49
N LYS A 218 23.06 6.26 -24.80
CA LYS A 218 22.93 6.44 -23.36
C LYS A 218 22.62 5.12 -22.66
N LYS A 219 23.11 4.97 -21.44
CA LYS A 219 22.72 3.91 -20.53
C LYS A 219 21.53 4.36 -19.69
N VAL A 220 20.43 3.66 -19.81
CA VAL A 220 19.17 3.96 -19.13
C VAL A 220 18.90 2.86 -18.12
N GLY A 221 18.93 3.22 -16.83
CA GLY A 221 18.43 2.35 -15.77
C GLY A 221 16.91 2.24 -15.86
N TYR A 222 16.38 1.05 -15.62
CA TYR A 222 14.95 0.81 -15.49
C TYR A 222 14.69 0.12 -14.15
N LEU A 223 13.83 0.70 -13.32
CA LEU A 223 13.41 0.14 -12.05
C LEU A 223 11.89 0.11 -11.99
N ALA A 224 11.30 -1.09 -11.94
CA ALA A 224 9.88 -1.28 -11.66
C ALA A 224 9.69 -1.63 -10.19
N TYR A 225 8.96 -0.76 -9.46
CA TYR A 225 8.87 -0.80 -8.01
C TYR A 225 7.44 -0.56 -7.54
N THR A 226 6.88 -1.48 -6.75
CA THR A 226 5.43 -1.57 -6.48
C THR A 226 5.00 -1.17 -5.08
N SER A 227 5.92 -1.07 -4.12
CA SER A 227 5.60 -0.64 -2.75
C SER A 227 6.85 -0.11 -2.04
N PHE A 228 6.72 0.93 -1.25
CA PHE A 228 7.79 1.48 -0.41
C PHE A 228 7.82 0.78 0.96
N ASP A 229 8.12 -0.51 1.00
CA ASP A 229 8.28 -1.25 2.25
C ASP A 229 9.71 -1.15 2.82
N LEU A 230 9.85 -1.40 4.13
CA LEU A 230 11.14 -1.25 4.81
C LEU A 230 12.13 -2.36 4.44
N LYS A 231 11.64 -3.57 4.12
CA LYS A 231 12.49 -4.72 3.77
C LYS A 231 13.21 -4.52 2.43
N SER A 232 12.66 -3.68 1.56
CA SER A 232 13.25 -3.35 0.26
C SER A 232 14.39 -2.33 0.31
N ILE A 233 14.61 -1.64 1.44
CA ILE A 233 15.62 -0.58 1.56
C ILE A 233 17.01 -1.08 1.15
N ASN A 234 17.50 -2.16 1.75
CA ASN A 234 18.82 -2.68 1.42
C ASN A 234 18.92 -3.19 -0.04
N PRO A 235 17.96 -3.98 -0.56
CA PRO A 235 17.92 -4.32 -1.98
C PRO A 235 17.93 -3.09 -2.92
N LEU A 236 17.19 -2.03 -2.61
CA LEU A 236 17.22 -0.79 -3.40
C LEU A 236 18.60 -0.14 -3.40
N ILE A 237 19.28 -0.11 -2.26
CA ILE A 237 20.64 0.45 -2.14
C ILE A 237 21.61 -0.36 -3.02
N GLU A 238 21.51 -1.68 -3.05
CA GLU A 238 22.34 -2.53 -3.93
C GLU A 238 22.05 -2.24 -5.41
N ILE A 239 20.80 -2.00 -5.79
CA ILE A 239 20.44 -1.57 -7.15
C ILE A 239 21.05 -0.19 -7.46
N GLY A 240 21.00 0.76 -6.52
CA GLY A 240 21.66 2.05 -6.69
C GLY A 240 23.16 1.92 -6.92
N LYS A 241 23.85 1.06 -6.17
CA LYS A 241 25.29 0.75 -6.37
C LYS A 241 25.54 0.10 -7.73
N LYS A 242 24.70 -0.85 -8.13
CA LYS A 242 24.76 -1.50 -9.47
C LYS A 242 24.63 -0.46 -10.58
N PHE A 243 23.61 0.36 -10.54
CA PHE A 243 23.36 1.40 -11.55
C PHE A 243 24.49 2.42 -11.60
N LYS A 244 25.07 2.78 -10.44
CA LYS A 244 26.24 3.65 -10.36
C LYS A 244 27.48 3.00 -11.00
N ALA A 245 27.74 1.74 -10.71
CA ALA A 245 28.87 0.99 -11.28
C ALA A 245 28.76 0.82 -12.79
N GLU A 246 27.54 0.62 -13.30
CA GLU A 246 27.25 0.55 -14.73
C GLU A 246 27.29 1.93 -15.42
N GLY A 247 27.22 3.02 -14.64
CA GLY A 247 27.30 4.39 -15.14
C GLY A 247 26.07 4.78 -15.96
N ILE A 248 24.86 4.61 -15.38
CA ILE A 248 23.63 5.04 -16.05
C ILE A 248 23.58 6.57 -16.21
N ASP A 249 23.09 7.04 -17.35
CA ASP A 249 22.90 8.45 -17.68
C ASP A 249 21.52 8.97 -17.24
N GLU A 250 20.51 8.12 -17.33
CA GLU A 250 19.11 8.43 -17.07
C GLU A 250 18.43 7.24 -16.38
N LEU A 251 17.31 7.49 -15.68
CA LEU A 251 16.50 6.47 -15.02
C LEU A 251 15.05 6.53 -15.54
N VAL A 252 14.49 5.37 -15.83
CA VAL A 252 13.03 5.16 -15.92
C VAL A 252 12.59 4.47 -14.63
N LEU A 253 11.85 5.19 -13.80
CA LEU A 253 11.26 4.71 -12.56
C LEU A 253 9.79 4.37 -12.83
N ASP A 254 9.46 3.08 -12.81
CA ASP A 254 8.11 2.59 -13.10
C ASP A 254 7.35 2.34 -11.80
N LEU A 255 6.47 3.27 -11.47
CA LEU A 255 5.59 3.26 -10.30
C LEU A 255 4.13 3.01 -10.67
N ARG A 256 3.83 2.49 -11.87
CA ARG A 256 2.43 2.29 -12.33
C ARG A 256 1.59 1.42 -11.39
N TYR A 257 2.24 0.54 -10.66
CA TYR A 257 1.60 -0.38 -9.72
C TYR A 257 1.98 -0.08 -8.26
N ASN A 258 2.60 1.09 -8.00
CA ASN A 258 3.04 1.47 -6.65
C ASN A 258 1.91 2.17 -5.91
N GLY A 259 1.43 1.56 -4.85
CA GLY A 259 0.36 2.08 -3.98
C GLY A 259 0.86 2.95 -2.82
N GLY A 260 2.15 3.27 -2.76
CA GLY A 260 2.77 4.04 -1.67
C GLY A 260 3.56 3.16 -0.71
N GLY A 261 3.65 3.58 0.55
CA GLY A 261 4.36 2.89 1.64
C GLY A 261 5.07 3.86 2.57
N TYR A 262 6.23 3.46 3.09
CA TYR A 262 6.99 4.26 4.04
C TYR A 262 7.75 5.40 3.38
N VAL A 263 7.56 6.62 3.88
CA VAL A 263 8.30 7.82 3.48
C VAL A 263 9.82 7.64 3.64
N ILE A 264 10.26 6.88 4.64
CA ILE A 264 11.68 6.55 4.84
C ILE A 264 12.23 5.86 3.58
N THR A 265 11.52 4.86 3.06
CA THR A 265 11.94 4.11 1.87
C THR A 265 11.88 4.98 0.61
N GLU A 266 10.87 5.85 0.51
CA GLU A 266 10.77 6.83 -0.56
C GLU A 266 11.99 7.79 -0.55
N ASN A 267 12.36 8.31 0.62
CA ASN A 267 13.53 9.18 0.76
C ASN A 267 14.85 8.45 0.46
N VAL A 268 14.97 7.17 0.84
CA VAL A 268 16.12 6.32 0.43
C VAL A 268 16.23 6.29 -1.10
N LEU A 269 15.12 5.94 -1.78
CA LEU A 269 15.10 5.87 -3.25
C LEU A 269 15.42 7.23 -3.88
N ALA A 270 14.76 8.29 -3.43
CA ALA A 270 14.96 9.64 -3.94
C ALA A 270 16.40 10.13 -3.69
N SER A 271 16.97 9.87 -2.52
CA SER A 271 18.34 10.28 -2.18
C SER A 271 19.41 9.58 -3.01
N MET A 272 19.14 8.39 -3.55
CA MET A 272 20.06 7.71 -4.46
C MET A 272 20.13 8.38 -5.84
N PHE A 273 19.02 8.90 -6.32
CA PHE A 273 18.92 9.38 -7.71
C PHE A 273 18.85 10.90 -7.84
N ALA A 274 18.51 11.64 -6.75
CA ALA A 274 18.48 13.09 -6.75
C ALA A 274 19.88 13.71 -7.06
N PRO A 275 19.93 14.92 -7.60
CA PRO A 275 21.19 15.64 -7.81
C PRO A 275 22.03 15.69 -6.53
N GLN A 276 23.32 15.42 -6.64
CA GLN A 276 24.23 15.34 -5.48
C GLN A 276 24.20 16.61 -4.63
N GLU A 277 24.06 17.80 -5.26
CA GLU A 277 23.93 19.06 -4.54
C GLU A 277 22.68 19.09 -3.64
N ALA A 278 21.53 18.55 -4.10
CA ALA A 278 20.31 18.51 -3.31
C ALA A 278 20.48 17.65 -2.06
N VAL A 279 21.14 16.50 -2.21
CA VAL A 279 21.39 15.56 -1.11
C VAL A 279 22.43 16.11 -0.15
N SER A 280 23.57 16.59 -0.65
CA SER A 280 24.67 17.10 0.19
C SER A 280 24.30 18.34 0.97
N SER A 281 23.48 19.23 0.40
CA SER A 281 22.99 20.44 1.08
C SER A 281 21.70 20.20 1.88
N LYS A 282 21.24 18.92 1.98
CA LYS A 282 20.03 18.55 2.72
C LYS A 282 18.82 19.41 2.35
N LYS A 283 18.59 19.60 1.05
CA LYS A 283 17.39 20.33 0.58
C LYS A 283 16.13 19.62 1.06
N VAL A 284 15.03 20.36 1.16
CA VAL A 284 13.73 19.78 1.49
C VAL A 284 13.36 18.77 0.42
N PHE A 285 13.09 17.55 0.83
CA PHE A 285 12.61 16.45 0.00
C PHE A 285 11.09 16.56 -0.15
N GLU A 286 10.39 16.63 0.97
CA GLU A 286 8.94 16.80 1.02
C GLU A 286 8.53 17.67 2.20
N LYS A 287 7.27 18.11 2.17
CA LYS A 287 6.65 18.82 3.26
C LYS A 287 5.25 18.26 3.50
N GLU A 288 5.04 17.78 4.70
CA GLU A 288 3.72 17.33 5.13
C GLU A 288 2.80 18.50 5.43
N ILE A 289 1.52 18.33 5.10
CA ILE A 289 0.48 19.31 5.39
C ILE A 289 -0.50 18.68 6.36
N TYR A 290 -0.64 19.29 7.51
CA TYR A 290 -1.51 18.83 8.58
C TYR A 290 -2.75 19.72 8.72
N ASN A 291 -3.77 19.22 9.41
CA ASN A 291 -4.87 20.06 9.85
C ASN A 291 -4.37 21.13 10.88
N SER A 292 -5.23 22.08 11.23
CA SER A 292 -4.83 23.20 12.11
C SER A 292 -4.38 22.73 13.50
N TYR A 293 -5.03 21.69 14.06
CA TYR A 293 -4.69 21.14 15.38
C TYR A 293 -3.27 20.56 15.40
N LEU A 294 -2.97 19.67 14.46
CA LEU A 294 -1.64 19.06 14.37
C LEU A 294 -0.56 20.08 14.02
N SER A 295 -0.85 21.04 13.11
CA SER A 295 0.08 22.11 12.74
C SER A 295 0.48 22.94 13.97
N GLU A 296 -0.47 23.32 14.83
CA GLU A 296 -0.20 24.05 16.06
C GLU A 296 0.53 23.22 17.09
N SER A 297 0.19 21.92 17.21
CA SER A 297 0.84 21.00 18.14
C SER A 297 2.31 20.81 17.80
N TYR A 298 2.62 20.50 16.55
CA TYR A 298 4.01 20.32 16.09
C TYR A 298 4.82 21.61 16.19
N GLN A 299 4.22 22.76 15.84
CA GLN A 299 4.89 24.05 16.01
C GLN A 299 5.25 24.33 17.49
N LYS A 300 4.35 24.02 18.43
CA LYS A 300 4.62 24.17 19.87
C LYS A 300 5.73 23.24 20.36
N GLN A 301 5.89 22.07 19.75
CA GLN A 301 6.94 21.11 20.06
C GLN A 301 8.26 21.41 19.34
N GLY A 302 8.27 22.39 18.44
CA GLY A 302 9.45 22.74 17.64
C GLY A 302 9.74 21.75 16.53
N GLU A 303 8.77 20.92 16.17
CA GLU A 303 8.90 19.95 15.09
C GLU A 303 8.66 20.60 13.74
N SER A 304 9.39 20.11 12.73
CA SER A 304 9.28 20.59 11.35
C SER A 304 8.45 19.60 10.52
N PRO A 305 7.52 20.09 9.71
CA PRO A 305 6.81 19.24 8.75
C PRO A 305 7.68 18.87 7.51
N GLU A 306 8.94 19.29 7.50
CA GLU A 306 9.84 19.09 6.37
C GLU A 306 10.73 17.88 6.57
N THR A 307 10.63 16.92 5.69
CA THR A 307 11.62 15.86 5.52
C THR A 307 12.68 16.31 4.52
N ARG A 308 13.94 16.05 4.83
CA ARG A 308 15.07 16.49 4.02
C ARG A 308 15.79 15.31 3.40
N PHE A 309 16.40 15.53 2.24
CA PHE A 309 17.34 14.56 1.68
C PHE A 309 18.46 14.25 2.68
N THR A 310 18.82 12.98 2.76
CA THR A 310 19.92 12.48 3.59
C THR A 310 20.58 11.29 2.94
N THR A 311 21.82 11.00 3.33
CA THR A 311 22.49 9.73 2.97
C THR A 311 22.48 8.73 4.12
N GLU A 312 22.05 9.14 5.31
CA GLU A 312 22.09 8.31 6.51
C GLU A 312 20.67 8.17 7.06
N PHE A 313 20.21 6.95 7.19
CA PHE A 313 18.88 6.58 7.63
C PHE A 313 19.02 5.71 8.89
N ASN A 314 18.74 6.29 10.04
CA ASN A 314 18.79 5.59 11.32
C ASN A 314 17.48 5.81 12.08
N TYR A 315 16.60 4.82 12.02
CA TYR A 315 15.27 4.80 12.62
C TYR A 315 15.12 3.50 13.44
N PRO A 316 15.62 3.48 14.70
CA PRO A 316 15.62 2.27 15.54
C PRO A 316 14.21 1.71 15.81
N GLU A 317 13.20 2.58 15.83
CA GLU A 317 11.79 2.23 16.08
C GLU A 317 11.17 1.33 15.00
N VAL A 318 11.76 1.33 13.80
CA VAL A 318 11.37 0.49 12.67
C VAL A 318 12.55 -0.35 12.14
N GLU A 319 13.57 -0.52 12.95
CA GLU A 319 14.76 -1.34 12.68
C GLU A 319 15.52 -0.97 11.39
N VAL A 320 15.47 0.30 10.98
CA VAL A 320 16.17 0.80 9.79
C VAL A 320 17.51 1.42 10.22
N ASN A 321 18.60 0.89 9.67
CA ASN A 321 19.94 1.48 9.73
C ASN A 321 20.60 1.29 8.37
N ALA A 322 20.59 2.32 7.53
CA ALA A 322 21.02 2.24 6.14
C ALA A 322 21.73 3.51 5.68
N SER A 323 22.58 3.39 4.65
CA SER A 323 23.29 4.51 4.05
C SER A 323 23.26 4.41 2.52
N THR A 324 22.88 5.52 1.86
CA THR A 324 22.89 5.66 0.40
C THR A 324 24.14 6.34 -0.13
N LYS A 325 25.14 6.63 0.71
CA LYS A 325 26.33 7.40 0.37
C LYS A 325 27.08 6.82 -0.84
N ASP A 326 27.19 5.49 -0.91
CA ASP A 326 27.87 4.83 -2.02
C ASP A 326 26.95 4.57 -3.23
N ALA A 327 25.65 4.70 -3.05
CA ALA A 327 24.63 4.46 -4.05
C ALA A 327 24.11 5.75 -4.73
N ASN A 328 24.45 6.95 -4.23
CA ASN A 328 24.01 8.18 -4.85
C ASN A 328 24.70 8.39 -6.21
N ILE A 329 23.90 8.50 -7.26
CA ILE A 329 24.33 8.67 -8.64
C ILE A 329 24.27 10.15 -9.04
N GLY A 330 23.26 10.87 -8.55
CA GLY A 330 23.07 12.29 -8.86
C GLY A 330 22.60 12.51 -10.28
N LEU A 331 21.53 11.83 -10.70
CA LEU A 331 20.99 11.94 -12.04
C LEU A 331 20.44 13.34 -12.32
N LYS A 332 20.62 13.80 -13.56
CA LYS A 332 20.03 15.05 -14.07
C LYS A 332 18.59 14.85 -14.55
N LYS A 333 18.23 13.61 -14.88
CA LYS A 333 16.94 13.32 -15.49
C LYS A 333 16.42 11.94 -15.06
N ILE A 334 15.17 11.93 -14.60
CA ILE A 334 14.40 10.75 -14.25
C ILE A 334 13.07 10.83 -14.96
N TYR A 335 12.62 9.72 -15.52
CA TYR A 335 11.29 9.56 -16.10
C TYR A 335 10.43 8.70 -15.20
N GLY A 336 9.35 9.25 -14.67
CA GLY A 336 8.36 8.51 -13.89
C GLY A 336 7.27 7.93 -14.79
N LEU A 337 7.04 6.63 -14.70
CA LEU A 337 5.84 5.99 -15.24
C LEU A 337 4.85 5.82 -14.09
N ILE A 338 3.68 6.47 -14.19
CA ILE A 338 2.64 6.42 -13.17
C ILE A 338 1.31 5.98 -13.77
N GLY A 339 0.43 5.46 -12.95
CA GLY A 339 -0.96 5.09 -13.26
C GLY A 339 -1.95 5.83 -12.37
N SER A 340 -3.23 5.58 -12.55
CA SER A 340 -4.30 6.17 -11.73
C SER A 340 -4.27 5.68 -10.27
N GLY A 341 -3.63 4.54 -10.00
CA GLY A 341 -3.44 3.95 -8.67
C GLY A 341 -2.06 4.19 -8.07
N SER A 342 -1.18 4.97 -8.72
CA SER A 342 0.10 5.36 -8.13
C SER A 342 -0.13 6.40 -7.04
N ALA A 343 0.53 6.23 -5.89
CA ALA A 343 0.51 7.16 -4.78
C ALA A 343 1.42 8.36 -5.02
#